data_00c31a7a172707e640d2e2bfc465b6de
#
_entry.id   00c31a7a172707e640d2e2bfc465b6de
#
_cell.length_a   1.000
_cell.length_b   1.000
_cell.length_c   1.000
_cell.angle_alpha   90.00
_cell.angle_beta   90.00
_cell.angle_gamma   90.00
#
_symmetry.space_group_name_H-M   'P 1'
#
loop_
_entity.id
_entity.type
_entity.pdbx_description
1 polymer ?
#
loop_
_entity_poly.entity_id
_entity_poly.type
_entity_poly.pdbx_seq_one_letter_code
_entity_poly.pdbx_strand_id
1 'polypeptide(L)'
;MKIAPSILASDFSDLRTQIRLAEKGKADMLHLDVMDGHFVPNITFGPQFVAAIRSLSKLPLDVHLMIDHPDRFVQDFRRAGADLITVHQEACRDLQRCIAQIKEEGAQAGVALNPATPVRGLEDVIEEIDLLLIMSVNPGFGGQSFLPASVQKLRQARELIAKSGRTILLEVDGGIDPTTAPLAAEAGADVLVAGTSIFHQPDIPAAVERLRASATRPTEKNVGSRR
;
A
#
# COMPACT_ATOMS: atom_id res chain seq x y z
N MET A 1 7.12 10.65 -5.06
CA MET A 1 5.83 10.05 -4.67
C MET A 1 5.50 8.92 -5.64
N LYS A 2 5.28 7.70 -5.15
CA LYS A 2 4.82 6.55 -5.93
C LYS A 2 3.30 6.44 -5.82
N ILE A 3 2.65 5.97 -6.89
CA ILE A 3 1.21 5.72 -6.93
C ILE A 3 0.98 4.22 -7.18
N ALA A 4 0.20 3.61 -6.30
CA ALA A 4 -0.21 2.21 -6.33
C ALA A 4 -1.74 2.12 -6.52
N PRO A 5 -2.26 2.03 -7.75
CA PRO A 5 -3.69 1.83 -7.97
C PRO A 5 -4.16 0.52 -7.35
N SER A 6 -5.17 0.58 -6.43
CA SER A 6 -5.79 -0.62 -5.86
C SER A 6 -6.76 -1.24 -6.85
N ILE A 7 -6.43 -2.45 -7.29
CA ILE A 7 -7.23 -3.23 -8.25
C ILE A 7 -8.62 -3.57 -7.69
N LEU A 8 -8.79 -3.53 -6.37
CA LEU A 8 -10.10 -3.76 -5.74
C LEU A 8 -11.21 -2.82 -6.25
N ALA A 9 -10.86 -1.61 -6.67
CA ALA A 9 -11.82 -0.63 -7.20
C ALA A 9 -11.95 -0.67 -8.74
N SER A 10 -11.25 -1.56 -9.43
CA SER A 10 -11.31 -1.67 -10.88
C SER A 10 -12.57 -2.43 -11.34
N ASP A 11 -12.93 -2.29 -12.61
CA ASP A 11 -13.92 -3.15 -13.25
C ASP A 11 -13.28 -4.51 -13.59
N PHE A 12 -13.65 -5.55 -12.84
CA PHE A 12 -13.12 -6.90 -13.01
C PHE A 12 -13.53 -7.53 -14.37
N SER A 13 -14.57 -7.02 -15.02
CA SER A 13 -14.96 -7.48 -16.36
C SER A 13 -14.03 -6.96 -17.47
N ASP A 14 -13.24 -5.90 -17.20
CA ASP A 14 -12.30 -5.30 -18.16
C ASP A 14 -10.94 -4.94 -17.53
N LEU A 15 -10.41 -5.82 -16.71
CA LEU A 15 -9.12 -5.64 -16.02
C LEU A 15 -7.97 -5.26 -16.96
N ARG A 16 -7.90 -5.89 -18.14
CA ARG A 16 -6.83 -5.62 -19.12
C ARG A 16 -6.77 -4.16 -19.52
N THR A 17 -7.91 -3.57 -19.86
CA THR A 17 -7.97 -2.17 -20.27
C THR A 17 -7.64 -1.25 -19.09
N GLN A 18 -8.22 -1.52 -17.93
CA GLN A 18 -8.03 -0.67 -16.75
C GLN A 18 -6.57 -0.66 -16.25
N ILE A 19 -5.92 -1.82 -16.23
CA ILE A 19 -4.49 -1.92 -15.90
C ILE A 19 -3.63 -1.15 -16.91
N ARG A 20 -3.86 -1.33 -18.22
CA ARG A 20 -3.14 -0.56 -19.26
C ARG A 20 -3.32 0.94 -19.12
N LEU A 21 -4.52 1.40 -18.74
CA LEU A 21 -4.77 2.82 -18.52
C LEU A 21 -4.03 3.32 -17.27
N ALA A 22 -3.97 2.55 -16.19
CA ALA A 22 -3.18 2.87 -15.01
C ALA A 22 -1.67 2.95 -15.34
N GLU A 23 -1.15 1.99 -16.12
CA GLU A 23 0.23 2.00 -16.63
C GLU A 23 0.52 3.22 -17.51
N LYS A 24 -0.42 3.59 -18.41
CA LYS A 24 -0.32 4.81 -19.23
C LYS A 24 -0.24 6.07 -18.37
N GLY A 25 -0.96 6.12 -17.24
CA GLY A 25 -0.87 7.17 -16.22
C GLY A 25 0.41 7.10 -15.38
N LYS A 26 1.33 6.18 -15.70
CA LYS A 26 2.61 5.96 -15.00
C LYS A 26 2.43 5.51 -13.55
N ALA A 27 1.47 4.62 -13.28
CA ALA A 27 1.44 3.89 -12.01
C ALA A 27 2.80 3.23 -11.74
N ASP A 28 3.23 3.20 -10.48
CA ASP A 28 4.55 2.65 -10.09
C ASP A 28 4.47 1.17 -9.72
N MET A 29 3.31 0.72 -9.25
CA MET A 29 2.99 -0.67 -8.89
C MET A 29 1.48 -0.87 -8.95
N LEU A 30 1.00 -2.11 -8.80
CA LEU A 30 -0.41 -2.42 -8.64
C LEU A 30 -0.64 -2.99 -7.24
N HIS A 31 -1.59 -2.43 -6.50
CA HIS A 31 -1.95 -2.88 -5.16
C HIS A 31 -3.13 -3.85 -5.22
N LEU A 32 -2.99 -5.00 -4.54
CA LEU A 32 -3.96 -6.10 -4.56
C LEU A 32 -4.41 -6.44 -3.15
N ASP A 33 -5.63 -6.04 -2.80
CA ASP A 33 -6.25 -6.23 -1.49
C ASP A 33 -6.88 -7.62 -1.36
N VAL A 34 -6.18 -8.57 -0.72
CA VAL A 34 -6.62 -9.94 -0.50
C VAL A 34 -7.34 -10.04 0.84
N MET A 35 -8.59 -10.50 0.82
CA MET A 35 -9.46 -10.59 1.99
C MET A 35 -10.11 -11.97 2.07
N ASP A 36 -10.23 -12.53 3.29
CA ASP A 36 -10.69 -13.90 3.53
C ASP A 36 -12.07 -14.01 4.21
N GLY A 37 -12.70 -12.88 4.56
CA GLY A 37 -13.95 -12.89 5.32
C GLY A 37 -13.79 -13.25 6.81
N HIS A 38 -12.55 -13.40 7.29
CA HIS A 38 -12.22 -13.75 8.66
C HIS A 38 -11.49 -12.62 9.39
N PHE A 39 -10.31 -12.23 8.89
CA PHE A 39 -9.59 -11.07 9.40
C PHE A 39 -10.36 -9.76 9.15
N VAL A 40 -11.02 -9.66 8.00
CA VAL A 40 -11.91 -8.55 7.63
C VAL A 40 -13.26 -9.09 7.14
N PRO A 41 -14.39 -8.34 7.28
CA PRO A 41 -15.73 -8.81 6.95
C PRO A 41 -16.04 -8.74 5.44
N ASN A 42 -15.09 -9.10 4.59
CA ASN A 42 -15.22 -9.13 3.14
C ASN A 42 -14.34 -10.24 2.54
N ILE A 43 -14.72 -10.75 1.37
CA ILE A 43 -13.95 -11.74 0.60
C ILE A 43 -13.66 -11.13 -0.77
N THR A 44 -12.40 -11.18 -1.22
CA THR A 44 -12.02 -10.61 -2.51
C THR A 44 -11.49 -11.68 -3.46
N PHE A 45 -10.20 -11.93 -3.45
CA PHE A 45 -9.54 -12.84 -4.39
C PHE A 45 -8.31 -13.50 -3.77
N GLY A 46 -7.79 -14.52 -4.44
CA GLY A 46 -6.64 -15.30 -3.97
C GLY A 46 -5.51 -15.38 -4.99
N PRO A 47 -4.55 -16.32 -4.81
CA PRO A 47 -3.35 -16.43 -5.64
C PRO A 47 -3.63 -16.57 -7.13
N GLN A 48 -4.71 -17.25 -7.54
CA GLN A 48 -5.07 -17.38 -8.96
C GLN A 48 -5.39 -16.04 -9.62
N PHE A 49 -6.02 -15.11 -8.90
CA PHE A 49 -6.27 -13.76 -9.40
C PHE A 49 -4.97 -12.97 -9.52
N VAL A 50 -4.07 -13.07 -8.54
CA VAL A 50 -2.73 -12.45 -8.59
C VAL A 50 -1.96 -12.94 -9.83
N ALA A 51 -2.01 -14.24 -10.13
CA ALA A 51 -1.39 -14.82 -11.33
C ALA A 51 -2.02 -14.27 -12.63
N ALA A 52 -3.33 -14.05 -12.65
CA ALA A 52 -4.01 -13.42 -13.78
C ALA A 52 -3.53 -11.97 -13.98
N ILE A 53 -3.45 -11.16 -12.91
CA ILE A 53 -2.92 -9.78 -12.96
C ILE A 53 -1.45 -9.81 -13.44
N ARG A 54 -0.62 -10.71 -12.92
CA ARG A 54 0.79 -10.87 -13.36
C ARG A 54 0.89 -11.09 -14.86
N SER A 55 -0.04 -11.84 -15.46
CA SER A 55 -0.06 -12.06 -16.93
C SER A 55 -0.41 -10.79 -17.72
N LEU A 56 -1.05 -9.81 -17.10
CA LEU A 56 -1.52 -8.56 -17.73
C LEU A 56 -0.54 -7.40 -17.59
N SER A 57 0.32 -7.40 -16.56
CA SER A 57 1.20 -6.27 -16.23
C SER A 57 2.63 -6.71 -15.92
N LYS A 58 3.59 -5.81 -16.15
CA LYS A 58 5.00 -5.94 -15.72
C LYS A 58 5.32 -5.08 -14.50
N LEU A 59 4.39 -4.26 -14.04
CA LEU A 59 4.58 -3.46 -12.82
C LEU A 59 4.77 -4.39 -11.61
N PRO A 60 5.49 -3.95 -10.58
CA PRO A 60 5.52 -4.65 -9.30
C PRO A 60 4.10 -4.89 -8.78
N LEU A 61 3.85 -6.11 -8.30
CA LEU A 61 2.61 -6.47 -7.63
C LEU A 61 2.83 -6.41 -6.12
N ASP A 62 2.18 -5.46 -5.50
CA ASP A 62 2.12 -5.26 -4.07
C ASP A 62 0.85 -5.95 -3.53
N VAL A 63 1.05 -7.10 -2.91
CA VAL A 63 -0.04 -7.97 -2.45
C VAL A 63 -0.24 -7.78 -0.96
N HIS A 64 -1.35 -7.13 -0.60
CA HIS A 64 -1.75 -6.82 0.75
C HIS A 64 -2.69 -7.89 1.31
N LEU A 65 -2.19 -8.67 2.28
CA LEU A 65 -2.90 -9.80 2.86
C LEU A 65 -3.68 -9.40 4.11
N MET A 66 -4.95 -9.08 3.94
CA MET A 66 -5.94 -8.93 5.00
C MET A 66 -6.63 -10.27 5.29
N ILE A 67 -5.83 -11.26 5.68
CA ILE A 67 -6.28 -12.63 5.94
C ILE A 67 -5.74 -13.14 7.28
N ASP A 68 -6.45 -14.07 7.90
CA ASP A 68 -5.98 -14.78 9.08
C ASP A 68 -4.89 -15.80 8.70
N HIS A 69 -3.86 -15.93 9.53
CA HIS A 69 -2.71 -16.82 9.28
C HIS A 69 -2.05 -16.65 7.91
N PRO A 70 -1.56 -15.43 7.55
CA PRO A 70 -0.97 -15.17 6.24
C PRO A 70 0.27 -16.03 5.94
N ASP A 71 0.99 -16.49 6.98
CA ASP A 71 2.14 -17.38 6.90
C ASP A 71 1.86 -18.66 6.09
N ARG A 72 0.62 -19.13 6.08
CA ARG A 72 0.21 -20.33 5.35
C ARG A 72 0.15 -20.11 3.83
N PHE A 73 0.09 -18.88 3.35
CA PHE A 73 -0.19 -18.54 1.95
C PHE A 73 0.94 -17.76 1.28
N VAL A 74 1.99 -17.36 2.00
CA VAL A 74 3.12 -16.59 1.48
C VAL A 74 3.68 -17.22 0.20
N GLN A 75 3.97 -18.52 0.22
CA GLN A 75 4.52 -19.23 -0.92
C GLN A 75 3.59 -19.21 -2.13
N ASP A 76 2.29 -19.38 -1.93
CA ASP A 76 1.30 -19.42 -3.00
C ASP A 76 1.18 -18.04 -3.68
N PHE A 77 1.16 -16.95 -2.90
CA PHE A 77 1.14 -15.59 -3.45
C PHE A 77 2.45 -15.25 -4.16
N ARG A 78 3.61 -15.67 -3.62
CA ARG A 78 4.89 -15.47 -4.28
C ARG A 78 4.96 -16.20 -5.63
N ARG A 79 4.53 -17.46 -5.68
CA ARG A 79 4.44 -18.24 -6.93
C ARG A 79 3.47 -17.64 -7.94
N ALA A 80 2.40 -17.01 -7.46
CA ALA A 80 1.44 -16.29 -8.30
C ALA A 80 2.02 -15.00 -8.91
N GLY A 81 3.18 -14.53 -8.46
CA GLY A 81 3.89 -13.37 -9.01
C GLY A 81 3.87 -12.13 -8.14
N ALA A 82 3.57 -12.23 -6.84
CA ALA A 82 3.74 -11.14 -5.90
C ALA A 82 5.22 -10.75 -5.80
N ASP A 83 5.53 -9.46 -6.00
CA ASP A 83 6.88 -8.92 -5.82
C ASP A 83 7.09 -8.42 -4.39
N LEU A 84 6.02 -7.93 -3.77
CA LEU A 84 5.94 -7.50 -2.39
C LEU A 84 4.72 -8.16 -1.75
N ILE A 85 4.89 -8.68 -0.53
CA ILE A 85 3.81 -9.28 0.26
C ILE A 85 3.75 -8.53 1.58
N THR A 86 2.62 -7.86 1.81
CA THR A 86 2.35 -7.08 3.03
C THR A 86 1.37 -7.83 3.92
N VAL A 87 1.79 -8.10 5.16
CA VAL A 87 0.97 -8.81 6.17
C VAL A 87 0.62 -7.88 7.32
N HIS A 88 -0.55 -8.05 7.90
CA HIS A 88 -0.93 -7.31 9.10
C HIS A 88 -0.21 -7.84 10.34
N GLN A 89 0.36 -6.93 11.15
CA GLN A 89 0.91 -7.29 12.46
C GLN A 89 -0.13 -8.03 13.29
N GLU A 90 -1.38 -7.63 13.21
CA GLU A 90 -2.50 -8.16 13.99
C GLU A 90 -2.91 -9.58 13.55
N ALA A 91 -2.57 -9.99 12.33
CA ALA A 91 -2.88 -11.32 11.78
C ALA A 91 -1.75 -12.33 12.00
N CYS A 92 -0.55 -11.87 12.36
CA CYS A 92 0.62 -12.72 12.54
C CYS A 92 0.77 -13.14 14.01
N ARG A 93 0.83 -14.45 14.28
CA ARG A 93 1.17 -14.96 15.63
C ARG A 93 2.63 -14.69 16.00
N ASP A 94 3.51 -14.80 15.00
CA ASP A 94 4.95 -14.53 15.07
C ASP A 94 5.30 -13.70 13.86
N LEU A 95 5.34 -12.37 14.04
CA LEU A 95 5.57 -11.43 12.95
C LEU A 95 6.97 -11.58 12.35
N GLN A 96 7.99 -11.75 13.19
CA GLN A 96 9.38 -11.88 12.74
C GLN A 96 9.54 -13.11 11.84
N ARG A 97 8.98 -14.24 12.25
CA ARG A 97 8.99 -15.46 11.43
C ARG A 97 8.26 -15.28 10.11
N CYS A 98 7.12 -14.58 10.09
CA CYS A 98 6.38 -14.32 8.87
C CYS A 98 7.18 -13.44 7.90
N ILE A 99 7.86 -12.39 8.40
CA ILE A 99 8.76 -11.55 7.62
C ILE A 99 9.90 -12.38 7.02
N ALA A 100 10.55 -13.22 7.83
CA ALA A 100 11.64 -14.08 7.37
C ALA A 100 11.16 -15.02 6.25
N GLN A 101 10.00 -15.66 6.40
CA GLN A 101 9.42 -16.53 5.39
C GLN A 101 9.13 -15.80 4.07
N ILE A 102 8.59 -14.57 4.11
CA ILE A 102 8.36 -13.77 2.89
C ILE A 102 9.68 -13.55 2.14
N LYS A 103 10.75 -13.22 2.86
CA LYS A 103 12.08 -13.00 2.26
C LYS A 103 12.73 -14.28 1.75
N GLU A 104 12.58 -15.40 2.45
CA GLU A 104 13.06 -16.71 2.01
C GLU A 104 12.40 -17.15 0.69
N GLU A 105 11.13 -16.82 0.48
CA GLU A 105 10.44 -17.06 -0.78
C GLU A 105 10.85 -16.07 -1.89
N GLY A 106 11.70 -15.07 -1.60
CA GLY A 106 12.23 -14.11 -2.55
C GLY A 106 11.28 -12.97 -2.90
N ALA A 107 10.36 -12.63 -2.01
CA ALA A 107 9.55 -11.40 -2.08
C ALA A 107 10.10 -10.32 -1.14
N GLN A 108 9.76 -9.05 -1.42
CA GLN A 108 9.92 -7.97 -0.45
C GLN A 108 8.89 -8.13 0.68
N ALA A 109 9.30 -7.87 1.91
CA ALA A 109 8.44 -8.03 3.08
C ALA A 109 7.84 -6.70 3.51
N GLY A 110 6.51 -6.59 3.46
CA GLY A 110 5.76 -5.46 4.00
C GLY A 110 5.03 -5.82 5.29
N VAL A 111 4.87 -4.84 6.17
CA VAL A 111 4.02 -4.95 7.37
C VAL A 111 2.98 -3.85 7.37
N ALA A 112 1.72 -4.22 7.60
CA ALA A 112 0.60 -3.30 7.73
C ALA A 112 0.17 -3.14 9.18
N LEU A 113 -0.29 -1.94 9.53
CA LEU A 113 -0.88 -1.60 10.82
C LEU A 113 -2.28 -1.04 10.66
N ASN A 114 -3.25 -1.62 11.36
CA ASN A 114 -4.59 -1.07 11.49
C ASN A 114 -4.60 0.32 12.16
N PRO A 115 -5.63 1.16 11.97
CA PRO A 115 -5.67 2.50 12.56
C PRO A 115 -5.41 2.54 14.07
N ALA A 116 -5.88 1.55 14.83
CA ALA A 116 -5.72 1.50 16.29
C ALA A 116 -4.40 0.88 16.77
N THR A 117 -3.63 0.19 15.91
CA THR A 117 -2.39 -0.49 16.30
C THR A 117 -1.23 0.48 16.38
N PRO A 118 -0.51 0.59 17.50
CA PRO A 118 0.57 1.56 17.65
C PRO A 118 1.83 1.16 16.87
N VAL A 119 2.48 2.15 16.24
CA VAL A 119 3.72 1.99 15.45
C VAL A 119 4.88 1.38 16.25
N ARG A 120 4.97 1.69 17.55
CA ARG A 120 6.02 1.18 18.45
C ARG A 120 6.11 -0.35 18.51
N GLY A 121 5.04 -1.06 18.17
CA GLY A 121 5.04 -2.53 18.10
C GLY A 121 5.96 -3.10 17.03
N LEU A 122 6.54 -2.26 16.16
CA LEU A 122 7.47 -2.68 15.11
C LEU A 122 8.95 -2.37 15.43
N GLU A 123 9.28 -1.78 16.58
CA GLU A 123 10.65 -1.38 16.92
C GLU A 123 11.65 -2.54 16.77
N ASP A 124 11.27 -3.74 17.18
CA ASP A 124 12.16 -4.92 17.14
C ASP A 124 12.31 -5.56 15.76
N VAL A 125 11.42 -5.25 14.80
CA VAL A 125 11.41 -5.88 13.47
C VAL A 125 11.57 -4.87 12.32
N ILE A 126 11.64 -3.58 12.62
CA ILE A 126 11.66 -2.51 11.59
C ILE A 126 12.83 -2.68 10.60
N GLU A 127 13.98 -3.14 11.04
CA GLU A 127 15.16 -3.32 10.19
C GLU A 127 15.03 -4.50 9.21
N GLU A 128 14.05 -5.37 9.44
CA GLU A 128 13.82 -6.57 8.64
C GLU A 128 12.81 -6.36 7.52
N ILE A 129 12.06 -5.24 7.49
CA ILE A 129 11.02 -4.99 6.49
C ILE A 129 11.49 -4.07 5.37
N ASP A 130 10.83 -4.16 4.23
CA ASP A 130 11.10 -3.36 3.03
C ASP A 130 10.01 -2.28 2.84
N LEU A 131 8.82 -2.50 3.42
CA LEU A 131 7.68 -1.58 3.37
C LEU A 131 6.90 -1.59 4.68
N LEU A 132 6.49 -0.39 5.14
CA LEU A 132 5.54 -0.20 6.23
C LEU A 132 4.27 0.45 5.70
N LEU A 133 3.15 -0.29 5.76
CA LEU A 133 1.83 0.19 5.35
C LEU A 133 1.03 0.69 6.56
N ILE A 134 0.57 1.93 6.49
CA ILE A 134 -0.35 2.50 7.47
C ILE A 134 -1.76 2.53 6.88
N MET A 135 -2.68 1.78 7.51
CA MET A 135 -4.09 1.87 7.16
C MET A 135 -4.67 3.20 7.64
N SER A 136 -5.25 3.96 6.72
CA SER A 136 -5.97 5.21 6.99
C SER A 136 -7.49 5.06 6.97
N VAL A 137 -7.96 3.82 6.94
CA VAL A 137 -9.35 3.38 7.16
C VAL A 137 -9.33 2.06 7.94
N ASN A 138 -10.46 1.62 8.48
CA ASN A 138 -10.57 0.23 8.94
C ASN A 138 -10.61 -0.69 7.72
N PRO A 139 -9.69 -1.69 7.61
CA PRO A 139 -9.63 -2.55 6.43
C PRO A 139 -10.92 -3.36 6.23
N GLY A 140 -11.19 -3.76 4.95
CA GLY A 140 -12.32 -4.60 4.58
C GLY A 140 -13.15 -4.08 3.42
N PHE A 141 -13.24 -2.79 3.17
CA PHE A 141 -14.03 -2.22 2.07
C PHE A 141 -13.31 -1.05 1.40
N GLY A 142 -13.47 -0.95 0.08
CA GLY A 142 -13.02 0.22 -0.68
C GLY A 142 -13.96 1.43 -0.51
N GLY A 143 -13.49 2.63 -0.91
CA GLY A 143 -14.30 3.84 -0.95
C GLY A 143 -14.60 4.50 0.40
N GLN A 144 -13.90 4.12 1.45
CA GLN A 144 -14.03 4.71 2.79
C GLN A 144 -13.36 6.10 2.88
N SER A 145 -13.80 6.91 3.83
CA SER A 145 -13.20 8.21 4.11
C SER A 145 -11.90 8.09 4.90
N PHE A 146 -10.90 8.87 4.51
CA PHE A 146 -9.62 8.97 5.19
C PHE A 146 -9.78 9.36 6.66
N LEU A 147 -9.12 8.65 7.57
CA LEU A 147 -9.09 8.95 9.00
C LEU A 147 -7.99 9.99 9.30
N PRO A 148 -8.33 11.22 9.75
CA PRO A 148 -7.33 12.27 10.00
C PRO A 148 -6.24 11.88 11.01
N ALA A 149 -6.54 10.99 11.96
CA ALA A 149 -5.58 10.47 12.94
C ALA A 149 -4.40 9.74 12.28
N SER A 150 -4.58 9.19 11.05
CA SER A 150 -3.54 8.50 10.30
C SER A 150 -2.36 9.41 9.94
N VAL A 151 -2.58 10.74 9.84
CA VAL A 151 -1.50 11.71 9.59
C VAL A 151 -0.44 11.66 10.70
N GLN A 152 -0.88 11.65 11.97
CA GLN A 152 0.04 11.56 13.11
C GLN A 152 0.75 10.20 13.13
N LYS A 153 0.05 9.13 12.78
CA LYS A 153 0.61 7.79 12.73
C LYS A 153 1.66 7.65 11.61
N LEU A 154 1.43 8.26 10.45
CA LEU A 154 2.42 8.34 9.37
C LEU A 154 3.70 9.05 9.82
N ARG A 155 3.59 10.16 10.56
CA ARG A 155 4.75 10.86 11.14
C ARG A 155 5.54 9.96 12.09
N GLN A 156 4.85 9.25 12.99
CA GLN A 156 5.48 8.29 13.91
C GLN A 156 6.18 7.15 13.15
N ALA A 157 5.56 6.62 12.09
CA ALA A 157 6.14 5.60 11.23
C ALA A 157 7.40 6.12 10.51
N ARG A 158 7.35 7.34 9.98
CA ARG A 158 8.52 7.99 9.36
C ARG A 158 9.67 8.20 10.36
N GLU A 159 9.36 8.61 11.58
CA GLU A 159 10.38 8.74 12.64
C GLU A 159 11.02 7.40 13.00
N LEU A 160 10.22 6.33 13.11
CA LEU A 160 10.72 4.98 13.37
C LEU A 160 11.64 4.51 12.23
N ILE A 161 11.21 4.67 10.97
CA ILE A 161 12.03 4.35 9.79
C ILE A 161 13.34 5.16 9.80
N ALA A 162 13.28 6.45 10.09
CA ALA A 162 14.48 7.28 10.12
C ALA A 162 15.48 6.84 11.20
N LYS A 163 15.00 6.40 12.36
CA LYS A 163 15.84 5.88 13.45
C LYS A 163 16.52 4.55 13.12
N SER A 164 15.88 3.70 12.30
CA SER A 164 16.46 2.41 11.90
C SER A 164 17.66 2.54 10.94
N GLY A 165 17.84 3.71 10.31
CA GLY A 165 18.87 3.93 9.29
C GLY A 165 18.66 3.13 7.99
N ARG A 166 17.53 2.40 7.86
CA ARG A 166 17.19 1.58 6.69
C ARG A 166 16.36 2.36 5.68
N THR A 167 16.46 1.95 4.43
CA THR A 167 15.57 2.45 3.38
C THR A 167 14.32 1.59 3.33
N ILE A 168 13.22 2.07 3.92
CA ILE A 168 11.94 1.39 4.01
C ILE A 168 10.88 2.31 3.38
N LEU A 169 10.08 1.78 2.47
CA LEU A 169 8.96 2.54 1.89
C LEU A 169 7.85 2.72 2.94
N LEU A 170 7.39 3.95 3.12
CA LEU A 170 6.21 4.23 3.93
C LEU A 170 5.01 4.38 2.99
N GLU A 171 4.07 3.47 3.12
CA GLU A 171 2.86 3.41 2.31
C GLU A 171 1.63 3.77 3.15
N VAL A 172 0.62 4.30 2.49
CA VAL A 172 -0.68 4.60 3.10
C VAL A 172 -1.80 4.09 2.21
N ASP A 173 -2.78 3.41 2.82
CA ASP A 173 -3.97 2.91 2.14
C ASP A 173 -5.24 3.29 2.90
N GLY A 174 -6.23 3.80 2.12
CA GLY A 174 -7.56 4.14 2.59
C GLY A 174 -7.93 5.61 2.43
N GLY A 175 -8.95 5.88 1.60
CA GLY A 175 -9.50 7.22 1.39
C GLY A 175 -8.53 8.21 0.76
N ILE A 176 -7.58 7.71 -0.06
CA ILE A 176 -6.60 8.55 -0.75
C ILE A 176 -7.20 9.11 -2.03
N ASP A 177 -7.20 10.44 -2.09
CA ASP A 177 -7.65 11.26 -3.21
C ASP A 177 -6.80 12.52 -3.34
N PRO A 178 -7.02 13.42 -4.34
CA PRO A 178 -6.26 14.65 -4.48
C PRO A 178 -6.32 15.63 -3.28
N THR A 179 -7.28 15.47 -2.36
CA THR A 179 -7.40 16.32 -1.16
C THR A 179 -6.65 15.74 0.05
N THR A 180 -6.58 14.43 0.16
CA THR A 180 -5.91 13.73 1.28
C THR A 180 -4.46 13.35 0.97
N ALA A 181 -4.10 13.19 -0.31
CA ALA A 181 -2.75 12.88 -0.75
C ALA A 181 -1.68 13.89 -0.26
N PRO A 182 -1.91 15.21 -0.27
CA PRO A 182 -0.95 16.18 0.29
C PRO A 182 -0.70 15.92 1.78
N LEU A 183 -1.74 15.60 2.56
CA LEU A 183 -1.61 15.35 4.00
C LEU A 183 -0.74 14.13 4.29
N ALA A 184 -0.93 13.06 3.52
CA ALA A 184 -0.13 11.85 3.63
C ALA A 184 1.33 12.08 3.20
N ALA A 185 1.54 12.80 2.10
CA ALA A 185 2.88 13.15 1.60
C ALA A 185 3.66 14.02 2.58
N GLU A 186 3.03 15.07 3.15
CA GLU A 186 3.63 15.92 4.18
C GLU A 186 3.95 15.16 5.47
N ALA A 187 3.16 14.13 5.79
CA ALA A 187 3.41 13.24 6.92
C ALA A 187 4.54 12.23 6.66
N GLY A 188 5.05 12.15 5.43
CA GLY A 188 6.22 11.34 5.07
C GLY A 188 5.92 10.09 4.25
N ALA A 189 4.69 9.87 3.77
CA ALA A 189 4.40 8.74 2.88
C ALA A 189 5.25 8.81 1.59
N ASP A 190 5.71 7.65 1.11
CA ASP A 190 6.43 7.47 -0.15
C ASP A 190 5.52 6.89 -1.24
N VAL A 191 4.53 6.08 -0.82
CA VAL A 191 3.59 5.36 -1.68
C VAL A 191 2.16 5.67 -1.26
N LEU A 192 1.31 5.99 -2.23
CA LEU A 192 -0.11 6.25 -2.06
C LEU A 192 -0.92 5.16 -2.75
N VAL A 193 -1.66 4.37 -1.98
CA VAL A 193 -2.64 3.42 -2.51
C VAL A 193 -3.95 4.16 -2.76
N ALA A 194 -4.49 4.04 -3.97
CA ALA A 194 -5.72 4.71 -4.36
C ALA A 194 -6.57 3.83 -5.27
N GLY A 195 -7.83 3.66 -4.91
CA GLY A 195 -8.80 2.86 -5.66
C GLY A 195 -9.78 3.73 -6.44
N THR A 196 -10.88 4.10 -5.80
CA THR A 196 -12.01 4.85 -6.42
C THR A 196 -11.61 6.19 -7.02
N SER A 197 -10.64 6.89 -6.41
CA SER A 197 -10.13 8.15 -6.94
C SER A 197 -9.33 8.00 -8.25
N ILE A 198 -9.02 6.76 -8.66
CA ILE A 198 -8.38 6.42 -9.93
C ILE A 198 -9.37 5.70 -10.85
N PHE A 199 -9.89 4.53 -10.45
CA PHE A 199 -10.64 3.66 -11.35
C PHE A 199 -12.09 4.11 -11.61
N HIS A 200 -12.71 4.88 -10.72
CA HIS A 200 -14.04 5.45 -10.95
C HIS A 200 -14.00 6.81 -11.67
N GLN A 201 -12.82 7.22 -12.18
CA GLN A 201 -12.72 8.45 -12.97
C GLN A 201 -12.87 8.16 -14.47
N PRO A 202 -13.44 9.07 -15.25
CA PRO A 202 -13.61 8.89 -16.70
C PRO A 202 -12.29 8.80 -17.46
N ASP A 203 -11.21 9.35 -16.91
CA ASP A 203 -9.86 9.33 -17.48
C ASP A 203 -8.88 8.83 -16.41
N ILE A 204 -8.65 7.51 -16.41
CA ILE A 204 -7.76 6.81 -15.46
C ILE A 204 -6.31 7.34 -15.55
N PRO A 205 -5.68 7.46 -16.73
CA PRO A 205 -4.35 8.06 -16.85
C PRO A 205 -4.24 9.43 -16.19
N ALA A 206 -5.16 10.33 -16.51
CA ALA A 206 -5.18 11.67 -15.93
C ALA A 206 -5.45 11.66 -14.42
N ALA A 207 -6.20 10.68 -13.91
CA ALA A 207 -6.44 10.53 -12.47
C ALA A 207 -5.16 10.16 -11.72
N VAL A 208 -4.36 9.21 -12.23
CA VAL A 208 -3.06 8.83 -11.65
C VAL A 208 -2.11 10.04 -11.64
N GLU A 209 -2.03 10.79 -12.76
CA GLU A 209 -1.16 11.98 -12.86
C GLU A 209 -1.61 13.09 -11.90
N ARG A 210 -2.93 13.36 -11.79
CA ARG A 210 -3.48 14.33 -10.84
C ARG A 210 -3.17 13.97 -9.41
N LEU A 211 -3.32 12.69 -9.04
CA LEU A 211 -3.02 12.23 -7.68
C LEU A 211 -1.55 12.44 -7.35
N ARG A 212 -0.64 12.08 -8.27
CA ARG A 212 0.80 12.31 -8.10
C ARG A 212 1.13 13.79 -7.95
N ALA A 213 0.55 14.64 -8.80
CA ALA A 213 0.77 16.09 -8.76
C ALA A 213 0.28 16.70 -7.45
N SER A 214 -0.88 16.28 -6.93
CA SER A 214 -1.43 16.77 -5.65
C SER A 214 -0.54 16.43 -4.46
N ALA A 215 0.14 15.27 -4.49
CA ALA A 215 1.04 14.79 -3.44
C ALA A 215 2.45 15.39 -3.53
N THR A 216 2.75 16.22 -4.52
CA THR A 216 4.08 16.85 -4.63
C THR A 216 4.25 17.86 -3.50
N ARG A 217 5.24 17.65 -2.63
CA ARG A 217 5.58 18.60 -1.56
C ARG A 217 5.86 19.98 -2.19
N PRO A 218 5.34 21.09 -1.64
CA PRO A 218 5.81 22.41 -2.03
C PRO A 218 7.32 22.42 -1.84
N THR A 219 8.06 22.66 -2.92
CA THR A 219 9.50 22.98 -2.80
C THR A 219 9.61 24.10 -1.79
N GLU A 220 10.43 23.92 -0.75
CA GLU A 220 10.75 25.00 0.20
C GLU A 220 11.06 26.25 -0.62
N LYS A 221 10.11 27.18 -0.63
CA LYS A 221 10.39 28.51 -1.16
C LYS A 221 11.48 29.05 -0.26
N ASN A 222 12.69 29.18 -0.80
CA ASN A 222 13.78 29.97 -0.23
C ASN A 222 13.18 31.15 0.55
N VAL A 223 13.20 31.06 1.87
CA VAL A 223 13.09 32.23 2.73
C VAL A 223 14.41 32.94 2.57
N GLY A 224 14.59 33.52 1.38
CA GLY A 224 15.69 34.40 1.03
C GLY A 224 15.64 35.61 1.92
N SER A 225 16.65 35.74 2.74
CA SER A 225 17.19 36.94 3.37
C SER A 225 16.50 38.27 2.93
N ARG A 226 15.77 38.87 3.83
CA ARG A 226 15.71 40.34 3.88
C ARG A 226 16.52 40.77 5.10
N ARG A 227 17.71 41.22 4.83
CA ARG A 227 18.43 42.18 5.68
C ARG A 227 17.92 43.58 5.39
#